data_ff294caf2e002adb0c71a3c2539b86bb
#
_entry.id   ff294caf2e002adb0c71a3c2539b86bb
#
_cell.length_a   1.000
_cell.length_b   1.000
_cell.length_c   1.000
_cell.angle_alpha   90.00
_cell.angle_beta   90.00
_cell.angle_gamma   90.00
#
_symmetry.space_group_name_H-M   'P 1'
#
loop_
_entity.id
_entity.type
_entity.pdbx_description
1 polymer ?
#
loop_
_entity_poly.entity_id
_entity_poly.type
_entity_poly.pdbx_seq_one_letter_code
_entity_poly.pdbx_strand_id
1 'polypeptide(L)'
;MLGAGGVLYLTPMVFHQAHFSAGRVTEGLALAAVAGTLGRILCGVLLDRGLNCSVPVLMAALIAIAGDIRLIGTEAFGGYLQGQLLLGIAMGLYWPAIELAVPLSCAPVSSARAFALARSADALGIATGALGGALLAWRGLLRGVYVVDITCLLILLLVLLRRALPDPRPQDRLAHPSPLGQWLPALVPMLAITVLATAMPALMQSALPLDLVQGGLMRRALPESLGALTIGLQLGLLLLIQWPVGQALARRPVTTGLTLSLISFALGNLLLAASAFTTWGLPVLLLAQLPLALGEAAFLPTATEAVVELSPIEHQGLAMALLSQCFAISGFGAPLLAGRLLDAQGHAVGLWLLMALACLGGLLLVRDLAPRRTFG
;
A
#
# COMPACT_ATOMS: atom_id res chain seq x y z
N MET A 1 3.60 -12.97 1.13
CA MET A 1 3.36 -11.83 0.22
C MET A 1 3.33 -12.19 -1.28
N LEU A 2 3.88 -13.35 -1.72
CA LEU A 2 3.83 -13.73 -3.15
C LEU A 2 2.40 -13.86 -3.67
N GLY A 3 1.54 -14.64 -3.02
CA GLY A 3 0.13 -14.77 -3.41
C GLY A 3 -0.60 -13.44 -3.34
N ALA A 4 -0.48 -12.73 -2.21
CA ALA A 4 -1.12 -11.43 -2.00
C ALA A 4 -0.75 -10.39 -3.07
N GLY A 5 0.47 -10.42 -3.65
CA GLY A 5 0.88 -9.52 -4.72
C GLY A 5 0.00 -9.65 -5.97
N GLY A 6 -0.32 -10.88 -6.38
CA GLY A 6 -1.26 -11.11 -7.46
C GLY A 6 -2.67 -10.61 -7.13
N VAL A 7 -3.18 -10.93 -5.95
CA VAL A 7 -4.53 -10.54 -5.51
C VAL A 7 -4.65 -9.02 -5.40
N LEU A 8 -3.74 -8.35 -4.72
CA LEU A 8 -3.81 -6.89 -4.48
C LEU A 8 -3.83 -6.06 -5.77
N TYR A 9 -3.06 -6.45 -6.77
CA TYR A 9 -2.91 -5.65 -7.99
C TYR A 9 -3.78 -6.10 -9.15
N LEU A 10 -4.20 -7.37 -9.20
CA LEU A 10 -4.92 -7.89 -10.35
C LEU A 10 -6.41 -8.11 -10.11
N THR A 11 -6.88 -8.05 -8.88
CA THR A 11 -8.32 -8.11 -8.57
C THR A 11 -9.15 -7.09 -9.38
N PRO A 12 -8.72 -5.82 -9.57
CA PRO A 12 -9.47 -4.89 -10.40
C PRO A 12 -9.65 -5.38 -11.83
N MET A 13 -8.63 -6.01 -12.43
CA MET A 13 -8.71 -6.57 -13.78
C MET A 13 -9.65 -7.78 -13.83
N VAL A 14 -9.63 -8.66 -12.82
CA VAL A 14 -10.53 -9.82 -12.72
C VAL A 14 -11.99 -9.38 -12.77
N PHE A 15 -12.34 -8.34 -12.00
CA PHE A 15 -13.73 -7.88 -11.93
C PHE A 15 -14.11 -6.92 -13.06
N HIS A 16 -13.15 -6.30 -13.73
CA HIS A 16 -13.37 -5.66 -15.02
C HIS A 16 -13.77 -6.68 -16.09
N GLN A 17 -13.11 -7.86 -16.16
CA GLN A 17 -13.53 -8.96 -17.03
C GLN A 17 -14.95 -9.47 -16.72
N ALA A 18 -15.37 -9.40 -15.44
CA ALA A 18 -16.73 -9.72 -15.00
C ALA A 18 -17.74 -8.58 -15.26
N HIS A 19 -17.37 -7.58 -16.08
CA HIS A 19 -18.19 -6.43 -16.45
C HIS A 19 -18.65 -5.53 -15.31
N PHE A 20 -17.87 -5.45 -14.22
CA PHE A 20 -18.13 -4.47 -13.15
C PHE A 20 -17.64 -3.09 -13.59
N SER A 21 -18.43 -2.04 -13.24
CA SER A 21 -17.96 -0.66 -13.41
C SER A 21 -16.74 -0.39 -12.51
N ALA A 22 -15.92 0.58 -12.90
CA ALA A 22 -14.76 0.98 -12.11
C ALA A 22 -15.17 1.41 -10.69
N GLY A 23 -16.29 2.13 -10.56
CA GLY A 23 -16.84 2.54 -9.28
C GLY A 23 -17.16 1.36 -8.36
N ARG A 24 -17.81 0.30 -8.87
CA ARG A 24 -18.10 -0.90 -8.08
C ARG A 24 -16.84 -1.64 -7.64
N VAL A 25 -15.85 -1.75 -8.54
CA VAL A 25 -14.57 -2.40 -8.20
C VAL A 25 -13.86 -1.62 -7.10
N THR A 26 -13.75 -0.30 -7.26
CA THR A 26 -13.03 0.55 -6.29
C THR A 26 -13.80 0.75 -4.99
N GLU A 27 -15.15 0.68 -5.00
CA GLU A 27 -15.97 0.66 -3.79
C GLU A 27 -15.65 -0.54 -2.91
N GLY A 28 -15.55 -1.74 -3.49
CA GLY A 28 -15.16 -2.93 -2.74
C GLY A 28 -13.77 -2.81 -2.13
N LEU A 29 -12.78 -2.28 -2.87
CA LEU A 29 -11.43 -2.04 -2.36
C LEU A 29 -11.41 -0.99 -1.24
N ALA A 30 -12.20 0.07 -1.36
CA ALA A 30 -12.32 1.10 -0.32
C ALA A 30 -12.93 0.52 0.97
N LEU A 31 -13.99 -0.27 0.85
CA LEU A 31 -14.61 -0.93 2.00
C LEU A 31 -13.69 -1.99 2.63
N ALA A 32 -12.85 -2.67 1.83
CA ALA A 32 -11.81 -3.53 2.35
C ALA A 32 -10.80 -2.78 3.23
N ALA A 33 -10.43 -1.54 2.86
CA ALA A 33 -9.55 -0.71 3.68
C ALA A 33 -10.18 -0.34 5.04
N VAL A 34 -11.49 -0.07 5.07
CA VAL A 34 -12.23 0.14 6.33
C VAL A 34 -12.24 -1.12 7.17
N ALA A 35 -12.57 -2.27 6.58
CA ALA A 35 -12.56 -3.56 7.25
C ALA A 35 -11.16 -3.89 7.80
N GLY A 36 -10.10 -3.57 7.05
CA GLY A 36 -8.70 -3.70 7.48
C GLY A 36 -8.36 -2.83 8.68
N THR A 37 -8.88 -1.60 8.72
CA THR A 37 -8.70 -0.71 9.88
C THR A 37 -9.34 -1.30 11.14
N LEU A 38 -10.56 -1.82 11.03
CA LEU A 38 -11.24 -2.49 12.13
C LEU A 38 -10.49 -3.75 12.58
N GLY A 39 -10.01 -4.56 11.63
CA GLY A 39 -9.18 -5.74 11.91
C GLY A 39 -7.88 -5.37 12.64
N ARG A 40 -7.25 -4.26 12.25
CA ARG A 40 -6.02 -3.75 12.87
C ARG A 40 -6.24 -3.31 14.31
N ILE A 41 -7.32 -2.58 14.58
CA ILE A 41 -7.70 -2.18 15.95
C ILE A 41 -7.97 -3.42 16.80
N LEU A 42 -8.74 -4.37 16.29
CA LEU A 42 -9.03 -5.62 16.98
C LEU A 42 -7.74 -6.40 17.30
N CYS A 43 -6.85 -6.54 16.32
CA CYS A 43 -5.57 -7.20 16.51
C CYS A 43 -4.74 -6.51 17.60
N GLY A 44 -4.62 -5.18 17.58
CA GLY A 44 -3.89 -4.42 18.59
C GLY A 44 -4.42 -4.68 20.00
N VAL A 45 -5.75 -4.61 20.21
CA VAL A 45 -6.39 -4.89 21.50
C VAL A 45 -6.13 -6.33 21.96
N LEU A 46 -6.15 -7.30 21.05
CA LEU A 46 -5.88 -8.70 21.40
C LEU A 46 -4.42 -8.94 21.79
N LEU A 47 -3.48 -8.32 21.06
CA LEU A 47 -2.06 -8.39 21.39
C LEU A 47 -1.73 -7.69 22.72
N ASP A 48 -2.35 -6.55 22.99
CA ASP A 48 -2.23 -5.85 24.29
C ASP A 48 -2.74 -6.67 25.48
N ARG A 49 -3.68 -7.59 25.23
CA ARG A 49 -4.17 -8.56 26.22
C ARG A 49 -3.28 -9.80 26.37
N GLY A 50 -2.14 -9.82 25.69
CA GLY A 50 -1.16 -10.91 25.78
C GLY A 50 -1.45 -12.08 24.81
N LEU A 51 -2.27 -11.88 23.79
CA LEU A 51 -2.46 -12.92 22.76
C LEU A 51 -1.17 -13.13 21.98
N ASN A 52 -0.79 -14.39 21.77
CA ASN A 52 0.38 -14.76 20.97
C ASN A 52 0.26 -14.22 19.53
N CYS A 53 1.34 -13.65 18.97
CA CYS A 53 1.37 -13.13 17.60
C CYS A 53 0.95 -14.15 16.54
N SER A 54 1.13 -15.44 16.78
CA SER A 54 0.71 -16.50 15.85
C SER A 54 -0.80 -16.56 15.65
N VAL A 55 -1.61 -16.25 16.67
CA VAL A 55 -3.07 -16.41 16.60
C VAL A 55 -3.71 -15.44 15.60
N PRO A 56 -3.45 -14.11 15.66
CA PRO A 56 -3.96 -13.18 14.65
C PRO A 56 -3.51 -13.54 13.23
N VAL A 57 -2.27 -14.02 13.04
CA VAL A 57 -1.75 -14.41 11.72
C VAL A 57 -2.47 -15.67 11.20
N LEU A 58 -2.71 -16.67 12.06
CA LEU A 58 -3.49 -17.87 11.70
C LEU A 58 -4.93 -17.49 11.32
N MET A 59 -5.59 -16.64 12.13
CA MET A 59 -6.93 -16.13 11.82
C MET A 59 -6.93 -15.35 10.49
N ALA A 60 -5.96 -14.50 10.27
CA ALA A 60 -5.81 -13.75 9.03
C ALA A 60 -5.71 -14.69 7.81
N ALA A 61 -4.88 -15.72 7.89
CA ALA A 61 -4.72 -16.68 6.80
C ALA A 61 -6.02 -17.44 6.50
N LEU A 62 -6.74 -17.90 7.53
CA LEU A 62 -8.03 -18.60 7.34
C LEU A 62 -9.10 -17.68 6.74
N ILE A 63 -9.19 -16.44 7.21
CA ILE A 63 -10.14 -15.44 6.71
C ILE A 63 -9.79 -15.07 5.27
N ALA A 64 -8.49 -14.91 4.93
CA ALA A 64 -8.05 -14.61 3.57
C ALA A 64 -8.40 -15.77 2.62
N ILE A 65 -8.15 -17.02 3.01
CA ILE A 65 -8.55 -18.21 2.21
C ILE A 65 -10.06 -18.19 1.94
N ALA A 66 -10.88 -17.89 2.95
CA ALA A 66 -12.33 -17.78 2.76
C ALA A 66 -12.70 -16.64 1.79
N GLY A 67 -12.01 -15.51 1.87
CA GLY A 67 -12.14 -14.39 0.94
C GLY A 67 -11.81 -14.79 -0.49
N ASP A 68 -10.66 -15.43 -0.71
CA ASP A 68 -10.21 -15.88 -2.03
C ASP A 68 -11.16 -16.91 -2.64
N ILE A 69 -11.59 -17.90 -1.86
CA ILE A 69 -12.61 -18.89 -2.30
C ILE A 69 -13.88 -18.17 -2.76
N ARG A 70 -14.29 -17.14 -2.05
CA ARG A 70 -15.47 -16.35 -2.42
C ARG A 70 -15.27 -15.59 -3.73
N LEU A 71 -14.06 -15.03 -3.96
CA LEU A 71 -13.72 -14.25 -5.14
C LEU A 71 -13.53 -15.12 -6.40
N ILE A 72 -13.05 -16.36 -6.26
CA ILE A 72 -12.90 -17.29 -7.39
C ILE A 72 -14.22 -17.53 -8.11
N GLY A 73 -15.28 -17.78 -7.36
CA GLY A 73 -16.56 -18.26 -7.91
C GLY A 73 -17.62 -17.18 -8.09
N THR A 74 -17.35 -15.90 -7.73
CA THR A 74 -18.39 -14.89 -7.76
C THR A 74 -18.40 -14.08 -9.06
N GLU A 75 -19.63 -13.80 -9.55
CA GLU A 75 -19.93 -12.87 -10.64
C GLU A 75 -20.88 -11.76 -10.16
N ALA A 76 -21.34 -11.83 -8.91
CA ALA A 76 -22.24 -10.86 -8.31
C ALA A 76 -21.49 -9.88 -7.41
N PHE A 77 -21.92 -8.61 -7.40
CA PHE A 77 -21.29 -7.58 -6.57
C PHE A 77 -21.29 -7.92 -5.07
N GLY A 78 -22.36 -8.50 -4.55
CA GLY A 78 -22.42 -8.90 -3.15
C GLY A 78 -21.36 -9.95 -2.76
N GLY A 79 -21.05 -10.89 -3.64
CA GLY A 79 -19.99 -11.88 -3.43
C GLY A 79 -18.60 -11.24 -3.52
N TYR A 80 -18.38 -10.33 -4.47
CA TYR A 80 -17.18 -9.53 -4.58
C TYR A 80 -16.94 -8.73 -3.30
N LEU A 81 -17.95 -7.98 -2.84
CA LEU A 81 -17.86 -7.18 -1.62
C LEU A 81 -17.53 -8.03 -0.39
N GLN A 82 -18.20 -9.18 -0.22
CA GLN A 82 -17.90 -10.11 0.87
C GLN A 82 -16.44 -10.58 0.84
N GLY A 83 -15.95 -10.98 -0.34
CA GLY A 83 -14.54 -11.37 -0.51
C GLY A 83 -13.58 -10.25 -0.13
N GLN A 84 -13.82 -9.02 -0.62
CA GLN A 84 -13.00 -7.85 -0.31
C GLN A 84 -13.01 -7.50 1.19
N LEU A 85 -14.16 -7.56 1.85
CA LEU A 85 -14.25 -7.32 3.29
C LEU A 85 -13.45 -8.37 4.08
N LEU A 86 -13.53 -9.65 3.71
CA LEU A 86 -12.74 -10.71 4.33
C LEU A 86 -11.25 -10.50 4.15
N LEU A 87 -10.80 -10.17 2.93
CA LEU A 87 -9.39 -9.85 2.67
C LEU A 87 -8.93 -8.62 3.45
N GLY A 88 -9.77 -7.58 3.55
CA GLY A 88 -9.50 -6.41 4.37
C GLY A 88 -9.27 -6.76 5.83
N ILE A 89 -10.20 -7.50 6.47
CA ILE A 89 -10.07 -7.96 7.85
C ILE A 89 -8.78 -8.77 8.02
N ALA A 90 -8.50 -9.70 7.11
CA ALA A 90 -7.31 -10.54 7.14
C ALA A 90 -6.03 -9.69 7.15
N MET A 91 -5.91 -8.72 6.27
CA MET A 91 -4.77 -7.79 6.23
C MET A 91 -4.66 -6.97 7.51
N GLY A 92 -5.80 -6.56 8.09
CA GLY A 92 -5.83 -5.85 9.36
C GLY A 92 -5.32 -6.69 10.53
N LEU A 93 -5.62 -7.96 10.59
CA LEU A 93 -5.13 -8.88 11.62
C LEU A 93 -3.65 -9.25 11.41
N TYR A 94 -3.21 -9.36 10.16
CA TYR A 94 -1.86 -9.81 9.81
C TYR A 94 -0.78 -8.79 10.20
N TRP A 95 -0.92 -7.53 9.79
CA TRP A 95 0.16 -6.55 9.87
C TRP A 95 0.64 -6.25 11.29
N PRO A 96 -0.23 -5.92 12.29
CA PRO A 96 0.26 -5.61 13.63
C PRO A 96 0.98 -6.78 14.30
N ALA A 97 0.51 -8.00 14.05
CA ALA A 97 1.11 -9.19 14.63
C ALA A 97 2.51 -9.48 14.04
N ILE A 98 2.69 -9.29 12.73
CA ILE A 98 4.00 -9.45 12.08
C ILE A 98 4.95 -8.31 12.46
N GLU A 99 4.48 -7.08 12.48
CA GLU A 99 5.31 -5.93 12.88
C GLU A 99 5.83 -6.08 14.31
N LEU A 100 5.04 -6.66 15.21
CA LEU A 100 5.48 -6.97 16.57
C LEU A 100 6.42 -8.18 16.62
N ALA A 101 6.16 -9.22 15.80
CA ALA A 101 6.95 -10.46 15.82
C ALA A 101 8.34 -10.31 15.19
N VAL A 102 8.51 -9.43 14.17
CA VAL A 102 9.78 -9.27 13.43
C VAL A 102 10.95 -8.93 14.34
N PRO A 103 10.93 -7.86 15.17
CA PRO A 103 12.06 -7.54 16.04
C PRO A 103 12.30 -8.62 17.11
N LEU A 104 11.24 -9.28 17.59
CA LEU A 104 11.34 -10.35 18.59
C LEU A 104 12.00 -11.61 18.02
N SER A 105 11.78 -11.90 16.75
CA SER A 105 12.31 -13.10 16.06
C SER A 105 13.78 -12.96 15.64
N CYS A 106 14.27 -11.74 15.49
CA CYS A 106 15.56 -11.45 14.85
C CYS A 106 16.67 -11.09 15.86
N ALA A 107 16.43 -11.21 17.17
CA ALA A 107 17.50 -11.00 18.15
C ALA A 107 18.70 -11.95 17.91
N PRO A 108 19.95 -11.47 17.92
CA PRO A 108 20.45 -10.17 18.41
C PRO A 108 20.58 -9.07 17.33
N VAL A 109 19.98 -9.25 16.15
CA VAL A 109 20.02 -8.26 15.07
C VAL A 109 19.20 -7.02 15.47
N SER A 110 19.66 -5.82 15.10
CA SER A 110 18.91 -4.59 15.37
C SER A 110 17.54 -4.59 14.70
N SER A 111 16.52 -4.06 15.35
CA SER A 111 15.15 -3.98 14.85
C SER A 111 15.08 -3.33 13.46
N ALA A 112 15.84 -2.26 13.23
CA ALA A 112 15.90 -1.57 11.94
C ALA A 112 16.34 -2.50 10.80
N ARG A 113 17.37 -3.33 11.05
CA ARG A 113 17.86 -4.30 10.06
C ARG A 113 16.86 -5.45 9.85
N ALA A 114 16.20 -5.90 10.91
CA ALA A 114 15.15 -6.92 10.84
C ALA A 114 13.96 -6.44 10.00
N PHE A 115 13.49 -5.20 10.22
CA PHE A 115 12.44 -4.60 9.41
C PHE A 115 12.86 -4.38 7.96
N ALA A 116 14.09 -3.92 7.70
CA ALA A 116 14.59 -3.76 6.34
C ALA A 116 14.57 -5.09 5.57
N LEU A 117 14.99 -6.18 6.21
CA LEU A 117 14.94 -7.52 5.61
C LEU A 117 13.51 -7.98 5.34
N ALA A 118 12.61 -7.82 6.32
CA ALA A 118 11.19 -8.18 6.18
C ALA A 118 10.53 -7.41 5.04
N ARG A 119 10.74 -6.09 4.96
CA ARG A 119 10.20 -5.24 3.88
C ARG A 119 10.75 -5.60 2.50
N SER A 120 12.04 -5.94 2.41
CA SER A 120 12.64 -6.40 1.15
C SER A 120 12.04 -7.74 0.70
N ALA A 121 11.79 -8.66 1.63
CA ALA A 121 11.14 -9.93 1.34
C ALA A 121 9.67 -9.74 0.91
N ASP A 122 8.95 -8.81 1.54
CA ASP A 122 7.59 -8.44 1.15
C ASP A 122 7.55 -7.86 -0.27
N ALA A 123 8.42 -6.89 -0.56
CA ALA A 123 8.49 -6.26 -1.88
C ALA A 123 8.83 -7.28 -2.97
N LEU A 124 9.79 -8.17 -2.73
CA LEU A 124 10.13 -9.25 -3.64
C LEU A 124 8.95 -10.21 -3.85
N GLY A 125 8.25 -10.57 -2.77
CA GLY A 125 7.07 -11.43 -2.83
C GLY A 125 5.97 -10.79 -3.67
N ILE A 126 5.65 -9.52 -3.42
CA ILE A 126 4.61 -8.78 -4.14
C ILE A 126 4.97 -8.65 -5.63
N ALA A 127 6.21 -8.28 -5.96
CA ALA A 127 6.65 -8.13 -7.36
C ALA A 127 6.58 -9.48 -8.10
N THR A 128 7.06 -10.56 -7.50
CA THR A 128 6.99 -11.91 -8.10
C THR A 128 5.55 -12.41 -8.24
N GLY A 129 4.68 -12.08 -7.28
CA GLY A 129 3.24 -12.37 -7.35
C GLY A 129 2.53 -11.66 -8.50
N ALA A 130 2.80 -10.37 -8.71
CA ALA A 130 2.26 -9.62 -9.82
C ALA A 130 2.75 -10.14 -11.18
N LEU A 131 4.04 -10.50 -11.29
CA LEU A 131 4.61 -11.12 -12.50
C LEU A 131 4.02 -12.51 -12.76
N GLY A 132 3.83 -13.33 -11.71
CA GLY A 132 3.13 -14.62 -11.81
C GLY A 132 1.69 -14.45 -12.30
N GLY A 133 1.01 -13.41 -11.81
CA GLY A 133 -0.31 -13.02 -12.28
C GLY A 133 -0.34 -12.60 -13.76
N ALA A 134 0.70 -11.92 -14.25
CA ALA A 134 0.84 -11.61 -15.68
C ALA A 134 0.91 -12.89 -16.54
N LEU A 135 1.63 -13.91 -16.07
CA LEU A 135 1.70 -15.21 -16.74
C LEU A 135 0.34 -15.93 -16.75
N LEU A 136 -0.41 -15.87 -15.63
CA LEU A 136 -1.76 -16.41 -15.55
C LEU A 136 -2.72 -15.66 -16.48
N ALA A 137 -2.63 -14.34 -16.53
CA ALA A 137 -3.43 -13.51 -17.44
C ALA A 137 -3.13 -13.84 -18.90
N TRP A 138 -1.86 -14.05 -19.28
CA TRP A 138 -1.47 -14.49 -20.62
C TRP A 138 -2.05 -15.85 -21.01
N ARG A 139 -2.24 -16.76 -20.03
CA ARG A 139 -2.90 -18.05 -20.20
C ARG A 139 -4.44 -17.98 -20.17
N GLY A 140 -5.03 -16.79 -19.98
CA GLY A 140 -6.47 -16.63 -19.80
C GLY A 140 -6.98 -17.12 -18.45
N LEU A 141 -6.10 -17.34 -17.48
CA LEU A 141 -6.40 -17.88 -16.13
C LEU A 141 -6.24 -16.81 -15.04
N LEU A 142 -6.69 -15.56 -15.29
CA LEU A 142 -6.46 -14.44 -14.38
C LEU A 142 -6.98 -14.70 -12.97
N ARG A 143 -8.14 -15.37 -12.81
CA ARG A 143 -8.67 -15.80 -11.49
C ARG A 143 -7.76 -16.80 -10.75
N GLY A 144 -6.78 -17.38 -11.42
CA GLY A 144 -5.77 -18.25 -10.81
C GLY A 144 -4.91 -17.55 -9.76
N VAL A 145 -4.88 -16.21 -9.72
CA VAL A 145 -4.16 -15.45 -8.66
C VAL A 145 -4.68 -15.80 -7.26
N TYR A 146 -5.98 -16.03 -7.10
CA TYR A 146 -6.57 -16.44 -5.83
C TYR A 146 -6.15 -17.87 -5.42
N VAL A 147 -6.02 -18.77 -6.40
CA VAL A 147 -5.54 -20.16 -6.14
C VAL A 147 -4.08 -20.12 -5.68
N VAL A 148 -3.26 -19.27 -6.29
CA VAL A 148 -1.86 -19.05 -5.88
C VAL A 148 -1.80 -18.51 -4.45
N ASP A 149 -2.66 -17.52 -4.11
CA ASP A 149 -2.70 -16.96 -2.76
C ASP A 149 -3.14 -18.00 -1.72
N ILE A 150 -4.22 -18.74 -1.98
CA ILE A 150 -4.66 -19.86 -1.12
C ILE A 150 -3.50 -20.85 -0.88
N THR A 151 -2.76 -21.21 -1.92
CA THR A 151 -1.63 -22.13 -1.80
C THR A 151 -0.54 -21.55 -0.89
N CYS A 152 -0.20 -20.27 -1.07
CA CYS A 152 0.77 -19.57 -0.22
C CYS A 152 0.30 -19.49 1.24
N LEU A 153 -0.99 -19.22 1.46
CA LEU A 153 -1.58 -19.15 2.79
C LEU A 153 -1.62 -20.52 3.49
N LEU A 154 -1.90 -21.60 2.76
CA LEU A 154 -1.81 -22.97 3.30
C LEU A 154 -0.38 -23.31 3.71
N ILE A 155 0.62 -22.91 2.91
CA ILE A 155 2.03 -23.09 3.28
C ILE A 155 2.35 -22.26 4.54
N LEU A 156 1.88 -21.03 4.64
CA LEU A 156 2.04 -20.17 5.82
C LEU A 156 1.42 -20.85 7.06
N LEU A 157 0.20 -21.36 6.97
CA LEU A 157 -0.46 -22.09 8.06
C LEU A 157 0.37 -23.28 8.52
N LEU A 158 0.88 -24.09 7.58
CA LEU A 158 1.72 -25.25 7.88
C LEU A 158 3.03 -24.84 8.59
N VAL A 159 3.65 -23.74 8.17
CA VAL A 159 4.88 -23.22 8.81
C VAL A 159 4.59 -22.74 10.22
N LEU A 160 3.49 -21.99 10.43
CA LEU A 160 3.11 -21.46 11.75
C LEU A 160 2.71 -22.57 12.74
N LEU A 161 2.08 -23.64 12.26
CA LEU A 161 1.77 -24.82 13.08
C LEU A 161 3.04 -25.55 13.56
N ARG A 162 4.12 -25.46 12.79
CA ARG A 162 5.42 -26.06 13.15
C ARG A 162 6.32 -25.12 13.96
N ARG A 163 6.22 -23.80 13.73
CA ARG A 163 7.05 -22.78 14.36
C ARG A 163 6.18 -21.57 14.70
N ALA A 164 5.74 -21.50 15.94
CA ALA A 164 5.00 -20.36 16.42
C ALA A 164 5.85 -19.09 16.43
N LEU A 165 5.21 -17.94 16.23
CA LEU A 165 5.82 -16.63 16.39
C LEU A 165 6.07 -16.36 17.88
N PRO A 166 7.07 -15.53 18.23
CA PRO A 166 7.35 -15.19 19.62
C PRO A 166 6.20 -14.42 20.27
N ASP A 167 6.08 -14.57 21.59
CA ASP A 167 5.10 -13.85 22.38
C ASP A 167 5.50 -12.39 22.59
N PRO A 168 4.55 -11.46 22.57
CA PRO A 168 4.80 -10.08 22.91
C PRO A 168 5.20 -9.97 24.39
N ARG A 169 6.28 -9.24 24.67
CA ARG A 169 6.65 -8.93 26.05
C ARG A 169 5.78 -7.77 26.55
N PRO A 170 5.31 -7.79 27.82
CA PRO A 170 4.67 -6.64 28.41
C PRO A 170 5.61 -5.43 28.34
N GLN A 171 5.21 -4.37 27.65
CA GLN A 171 5.95 -3.11 27.69
C GLN A 171 5.63 -2.40 29.01
N ASP A 172 6.66 -2.10 29.81
CA ASP A 172 6.54 -1.19 30.94
C ASP A 172 6.09 0.18 30.42
N ARG A 173 4.85 0.55 30.73
CA ARG A 173 4.29 1.86 30.40
C ARG A 173 4.97 2.89 31.28
N LEU A 174 5.96 3.61 30.75
CA LEU A 174 6.51 4.79 31.35
C LEU A 174 5.43 5.89 31.40
N ALA A 175 5.19 6.38 32.63
CA ALA A 175 4.17 7.37 32.94
C ALA A 175 4.72 8.79 32.72
N HIS A 176 4.00 9.59 32.10
CA HIS A 176 3.63 11.02 32.09
C HIS A 176 3.69 11.60 30.67
N PRO A 177 2.52 11.71 29.98
CA PRO A 177 2.49 12.24 28.62
C PRO A 177 2.52 13.77 28.62
N SER A 178 3.36 14.37 27.78
CA SER A 178 3.30 15.79 27.43
C SER A 178 1.97 16.13 26.75
N PRO A 179 1.40 17.34 26.93
CA PRO A 179 0.08 17.68 26.40
C PRO A 179 0.08 17.66 24.87
N LEU A 180 -0.88 16.93 24.26
CA LEU A 180 -1.07 16.73 22.84
C LEU A 180 -1.09 18.05 22.02
N GLY A 181 -1.63 19.13 22.60
CA GLY A 181 -1.78 20.43 21.93
C GLY A 181 -0.48 21.13 21.56
N GLN A 182 0.66 20.70 22.09
CA GLN A 182 1.96 21.36 21.84
C GLN A 182 2.66 20.82 20.58
N TRP A 183 2.61 19.52 20.32
CA TRP A 183 3.35 18.89 19.22
C TRP A 183 2.46 18.45 18.05
N LEU A 184 1.19 18.08 18.31
CA LEU A 184 0.28 17.59 17.29
C LEU A 184 0.07 18.59 16.13
N PRO A 185 -0.10 19.92 16.36
CA PRO A 185 -0.22 20.89 15.25
C PRO A 185 1.02 20.92 14.32
N ALA A 186 2.22 20.67 14.86
CA ALA A 186 3.43 20.59 14.05
C ALA A 186 3.48 19.35 13.16
N LEU A 187 2.81 18.27 13.57
CA LEU A 187 2.73 17.01 12.83
C LEU A 187 1.66 17.04 11.73
N VAL A 188 0.62 17.87 11.84
CA VAL A 188 -0.51 17.91 10.89
C VAL A 188 -0.09 18.08 9.43
N PRO A 189 0.82 19.01 9.05
CA PRO A 189 1.27 19.12 7.65
C PRO A 189 1.93 17.83 7.16
N MET A 190 2.72 17.15 8.00
CA MET A 190 3.34 15.88 7.68
C MET A 190 2.29 14.77 7.45
N LEU A 191 1.26 14.71 8.30
CA LEU A 191 0.16 13.76 8.14
C LEU A 191 -0.62 14.01 6.83
N ALA A 192 -0.85 15.28 6.47
CA ALA A 192 -1.49 15.64 5.21
C ALA A 192 -0.65 15.20 3.99
N ILE A 193 0.67 15.43 4.01
CA ILE A 193 1.60 14.93 2.99
C ILE A 193 1.55 13.39 2.95
N THR A 194 1.46 12.74 4.10
CA THR A 194 1.39 11.28 4.18
C THR A 194 0.12 10.75 3.53
N VAL A 195 -1.06 11.33 3.81
CA VAL A 195 -2.32 10.94 3.15
C VAL A 195 -2.19 11.05 1.63
N LEU A 196 -1.61 12.16 1.14
CA LEU A 196 -1.42 12.39 -0.28
C LEU A 196 -0.45 11.37 -0.90
N ALA A 197 0.71 11.15 -0.28
CA ALA A 197 1.73 10.24 -0.82
C ALA A 197 1.29 8.77 -0.75
N THR A 198 0.58 8.36 0.31
CA THR A 198 0.05 7.00 0.45
C THR A 198 -1.17 6.74 -0.43
N ALA A 199 -1.82 7.79 -0.96
CA ALA A 199 -2.81 7.64 -2.02
C ALA A 199 -2.19 7.06 -3.31
N MET A 200 -0.90 7.29 -3.58
CA MET A 200 -0.25 6.75 -4.78
C MET A 200 -0.25 5.21 -4.81
N PRO A 201 0.33 4.48 -3.83
CA PRO A 201 0.24 3.01 -3.82
C PRO A 201 -1.21 2.51 -3.81
N ALA A 202 -2.14 3.21 -3.14
CA ALA A 202 -3.56 2.84 -3.18
C ALA A 202 -4.15 2.96 -4.60
N LEU A 203 -3.78 3.99 -5.37
CA LEU A 203 -4.20 4.16 -6.77
C LEU A 203 -3.49 3.17 -7.71
N MET A 204 -2.24 2.81 -7.43
CA MET A 204 -1.53 1.77 -8.19
C MET A 204 -2.19 0.40 -8.05
N GLN A 205 -2.83 0.13 -6.92
CA GLN A 205 -3.56 -1.11 -6.67
C GLN A 205 -5.02 -1.08 -7.20
N SER A 206 -5.63 0.09 -7.32
CA SER A 206 -7.06 0.22 -7.66
C SER A 206 -7.30 0.85 -9.04
N ALA A 207 -6.77 2.05 -9.28
CA ALA A 207 -7.05 2.83 -10.47
C ALA A 207 -6.16 2.44 -11.66
N LEU A 208 -4.86 2.23 -11.44
CA LEU A 208 -3.93 1.91 -12.52
C LEU A 208 -4.33 0.63 -13.26
N PRO A 209 -4.64 -0.50 -12.61
CA PRO A 209 -5.09 -1.70 -13.30
C PRO A 209 -6.32 -1.46 -14.19
N LEU A 210 -7.27 -0.65 -13.72
CA LEU A 210 -8.48 -0.30 -14.46
C LEU A 210 -8.18 0.62 -15.65
N ASP A 211 -7.34 1.65 -15.46
CA ASP A 211 -6.90 2.55 -16.53
C ASP A 211 -6.16 1.81 -17.66
N LEU A 212 -5.38 0.80 -17.32
CA LEU A 212 -4.66 -0.03 -18.28
C LEU A 212 -5.62 -0.83 -19.18
N VAL A 213 -6.62 -1.47 -18.58
CA VAL A 213 -7.57 -2.33 -19.30
C VAL A 213 -8.73 -1.57 -19.94
N GLN A 214 -9.09 -0.39 -19.46
CA GLN A 214 -10.08 0.49 -20.10
C GLN A 214 -9.49 1.29 -21.26
N GLY A 215 -8.20 1.64 -21.17
CA GLY A 215 -7.53 2.50 -22.14
C GLY A 215 -7.66 3.98 -21.79
N GLY A 216 -7.17 4.85 -22.69
CA GLY A 216 -7.23 6.30 -22.57
C GLY A 216 -8.03 6.93 -23.72
N LEU A 217 -7.94 8.25 -23.90
CA LEU A 217 -8.62 8.98 -24.97
C LEU A 217 -8.19 8.52 -26.37
N MET A 218 -6.87 8.30 -26.57
CA MET A 218 -6.29 7.79 -27.81
C MET A 218 -5.54 6.48 -27.62
N ARG A 219 -5.13 6.18 -26.37
CA ARG A 219 -4.46 4.93 -26.02
C ARG A 219 -5.48 3.79 -26.06
N ARG A 220 -5.14 2.74 -26.80
CA ARG A 220 -5.93 1.51 -26.80
C ARG A 220 -5.87 0.82 -25.43
N ALA A 221 -6.95 0.14 -25.06
CA ALA A 221 -6.96 -0.79 -23.93
C ALA A 221 -5.83 -1.82 -24.06
N LEU A 222 -5.15 -2.08 -22.96
CA LEU A 222 -4.08 -3.08 -22.91
C LEU A 222 -4.68 -4.43 -22.52
N PRO A 223 -4.16 -5.54 -23.08
CA PRO A 223 -4.46 -6.87 -22.56
C PRO A 223 -4.04 -6.96 -21.08
N GLU A 224 -4.77 -7.72 -20.29
CA GLU A 224 -4.51 -7.87 -18.83
C GLU A 224 -3.07 -8.35 -18.54
N SER A 225 -2.51 -9.18 -19.41
CA SER A 225 -1.13 -9.64 -19.29
C SER A 225 -0.10 -8.52 -19.39
N LEU A 226 -0.27 -7.56 -20.31
CA LEU A 226 0.58 -6.38 -20.41
C LEU A 226 0.34 -5.41 -19.25
N GLY A 227 -0.91 -5.26 -18.82
CA GLY A 227 -1.26 -4.49 -17.64
C GLY A 227 -0.57 -5.04 -16.38
N ALA A 228 -0.69 -6.33 -16.14
CA ALA A 228 -0.05 -6.99 -15.02
C ALA A 228 1.49 -6.93 -15.10
N LEU A 229 2.07 -7.06 -16.30
CA LEU A 229 3.51 -6.90 -16.52
C LEU A 229 3.99 -5.47 -16.18
N THR A 230 3.20 -4.44 -16.56
CA THR A 230 3.51 -3.04 -16.24
C THR A 230 3.53 -2.80 -14.73
N ILE A 231 2.58 -3.37 -14.00
CA ILE A 231 2.54 -3.32 -12.53
C ILE A 231 3.74 -4.07 -11.94
N GLY A 232 4.04 -5.27 -12.44
CA GLY A 232 5.20 -6.03 -12.02
C GLY A 232 6.52 -5.28 -12.27
N LEU A 233 6.64 -4.55 -13.40
CA LEU A 233 7.79 -3.69 -13.70
C LEU A 233 7.94 -2.57 -12.68
N GLN A 234 6.86 -1.88 -12.30
CA GLN A 234 6.89 -0.83 -11.27
C GLN A 234 7.40 -1.38 -9.94
N LEU A 235 6.85 -2.50 -9.49
CA LEU A 235 7.26 -3.13 -8.23
C LEU A 235 8.70 -3.61 -8.29
N GLY A 236 9.15 -4.13 -9.43
CA GLY A 236 10.55 -4.51 -9.67
C GLY A 236 11.48 -3.31 -9.63
N LEU A 237 11.11 -2.18 -10.26
CA LEU A 237 11.86 -0.93 -10.19
C LEU A 237 11.94 -0.41 -8.75
N LEU A 238 10.81 -0.41 -8.03
CA LEU A 238 10.78 -0.01 -6.62
C LEU A 238 11.76 -0.84 -5.79
N LEU A 239 11.74 -2.16 -5.94
CA LEU A 239 12.65 -3.07 -5.23
C LEU A 239 14.12 -2.74 -5.52
N LEU A 240 14.47 -2.45 -6.77
CA LEU A 240 15.84 -2.15 -7.18
C LEU A 240 16.35 -0.80 -6.65
N ILE A 241 15.47 0.23 -6.67
CA ILE A 241 15.89 1.60 -6.31
C ILE A 241 15.66 1.95 -4.85
N GLN A 242 14.81 1.23 -4.12
CA GLN A 242 14.45 1.55 -2.74
C GLN A 242 15.67 1.64 -1.82
N TRP A 243 16.59 0.69 -1.91
CA TRP A 243 17.80 0.68 -1.09
C TRP A 243 18.74 1.83 -1.40
N PRO A 244 19.21 2.05 -2.66
CA PRO A 244 20.12 3.17 -2.97
C PRO A 244 19.49 4.54 -2.69
N VAL A 245 18.20 4.72 -2.97
CA VAL A 245 17.49 5.97 -2.67
C VAL A 245 17.41 6.21 -1.17
N GLY A 246 17.03 5.18 -0.39
CA GLY A 246 16.98 5.26 1.08
C GLY A 246 18.34 5.64 1.67
N GLN A 247 19.44 5.03 1.22
CA GLN A 247 20.78 5.37 1.68
C GLN A 247 21.21 6.81 1.30
N ALA A 248 20.85 7.26 0.09
CA ALA A 248 21.16 8.62 -0.36
C ALA A 248 20.41 9.68 0.45
N LEU A 249 19.16 9.39 0.85
CA LEU A 249 18.31 10.30 1.61
C LEU A 249 18.60 10.28 3.10
N ALA A 250 19.07 9.18 3.68
CA ALA A 250 19.41 9.07 5.10
C ALA A 250 20.44 10.11 5.60
N ARG A 251 21.16 10.77 4.67
CA ARG A 251 22.12 11.85 4.96
C ARG A 251 21.59 13.24 4.60
N ARG A 252 20.34 13.35 4.24
CA ARG A 252 19.70 14.60 3.78
C ARG A 252 18.56 14.98 4.72
N PRO A 253 18.21 16.28 4.82
CA PRO A 253 17.03 16.70 5.57
C PRO A 253 15.76 15.99 5.06
N VAL A 254 14.83 15.67 5.93
CA VAL A 254 13.54 15.01 5.59
C VAL A 254 12.77 15.78 4.52
N THR A 255 12.86 17.12 4.52
CA THR A 255 12.25 17.97 3.50
C THR A 255 12.75 17.66 2.09
N THR A 256 14.02 17.26 1.92
CA THR A 256 14.59 16.88 0.62
C THR A 256 13.94 15.59 0.10
N GLY A 257 13.78 14.57 0.94
CA GLY A 257 13.14 13.32 0.56
C GLY A 257 11.67 13.50 0.24
N LEU A 258 10.92 14.28 1.04
CA LEU A 258 9.52 14.61 0.77
C LEU A 258 9.35 15.40 -0.52
N THR A 259 10.21 16.40 -0.78
CA THR A 259 10.20 17.17 -2.03
C THR A 259 10.47 16.27 -3.24
N LEU A 260 11.49 15.40 -3.16
CA LEU A 260 11.82 14.45 -4.22
C LEU A 260 10.63 13.53 -4.48
N SER A 261 10.01 13.01 -3.43
CA SER A 261 8.83 12.13 -3.53
C SER A 261 7.68 12.80 -4.25
N LEU A 262 7.26 13.99 -3.80
CA LEU A 262 6.11 14.71 -4.35
C LEU A 262 6.34 15.15 -5.82
N ILE A 263 7.55 15.62 -6.16
CA ILE A 263 7.90 15.96 -7.55
C ILE A 263 7.88 14.72 -8.43
N SER A 264 8.42 13.60 -7.94
CA SER A 264 8.44 12.34 -8.68
C SER A 264 7.02 11.82 -8.89
N PHE A 265 6.15 11.86 -7.88
CA PHE A 265 4.76 11.50 -8.03
C PHE A 265 4.02 12.43 -9.00
N ALA A 266 4.24 13.74 -8.92
CA ALA A 266 3.64 14.70 -9.86
C ALA A 266 4.05 14.39 -11.31
N LEU A 267 5.35 14.16 -11.56
CA LEU A 267 5.86 13.80 -12.88
C LEU A 267 5.28 12.48 -13.37
N GLY A 268 5.24 11.46 -12.52
CA GLY A 268 4.65 10.15 -12.86
C GLY A 268 3.18 10.26 -13.25
N ASN A 269 2.39 11.01 -12.46
CA ASN A 269 0.98 11.24 -12.75
C ASN A 269 0.77 12.06 -14.04
N LEU A 270 1.62 13.05 -14.32
CA LEU A 270 1.57 13.79 -15.59
C LEU A 270 1.88 12.89 -16.78
N LEU A 271 2.84 11.97 -16.66
CA LEU A 271 3.15 10.99 -17.69
C LEU A 271 2.00 9.98 -17.88
N LEU A 272 1.36 9.52 -16.79
CA LEU A 272 0.16 8.67 -16.88
C LEU A 272 -0.95 9.41 -17.63
N ALA A 273 -1.24 10.66 -17.29
CA ALA A 273 -2.22 11.48 -18.00
C ALA A 273 -1.84 11.66 -19.48
N ALA A 274 -0.58 11.99 -19.77
CA ALA A 274 -0.08 12.18 -21.14
C ALA A 274 -0.18 10.90 -21.98
N SER A 275 -0.01 9.72 -21.36
CA SER A 275 -0.13 8.44 -22.05
C SER A 275 -1.50 8.22 -22.69
N ALA A 276 -2.55 8.84 -22.13
CA ALA A 276 -3.91 8.70 -22.64
C ALA A 276 -4.16 9.47 -23.95
N PHE A 277 -3.34 10.48 -24.27
CA PHE A 277 -3.49 11.34 -25.45
C PHE A 277 -2.71 10.88 -26.67
N THR A 278 -2.04 9.75 -26.62
CA THR A 278 -1.23 9.26 -27.73
C THR A 278 -1.50 7.79 -28.03
N THR A 279 -1.49 7.45 -29.31
CA THR A 279 -1.56 6.05 -29.76
C THR A 279 -0.34 5.24 -29.31
N TRP A 280 0.80 5.90 -29.10
CA TRP A 280 2.05 5.37 -28.53
C TRP A 280 2.04 5.46 -27.00
N GLY A 281 0.86 5.36 -26.36
CA GLY A 281 0.69 5.52 -24.94
C GLY A 281 1.46 4.52 -24.08
N LEU A 282 1.73 3.31 -24.57
CA LEU A 282 2.46 2.30 -23.82
C LEU A 282 3.90 2.71 -23.47
N PRO A 283 4.76 3.22 -24.34
CA PRO A 283 6.08 3.73 -23.95
C PRO A 283 6.03 4.83 -22.91
N VAL A 284 5.08 5.78 -23.03
CA VAL A 284 4.92 6.87 -22.05
C VAL A 284 4.48 6.33 -20.70
N LEU A 285 3.58 5.36 -20.70
CA LEU A 285 3.09 4.67 -19.51
C LEU A 285 4.21 3.90 -18.80
N LEU A 286 5.07 3.19 -19.56
CA LEU A 286 6.24 2.51 -19.01
C LEU A 286 7.25 3.52 -18.43
N LEU A 287 7.44 4.66 -19.10
CA LEU A 287 8.30 5.73 -18.60
C LEU A 287 7.76 6.31 -17.28
N ALA A 288 6.44 6.41 -17.11
CA ALA A 288 5.82 6.90 -15.89
C ALA A 288 6.16 6.03 -14.65
N GLN A 289 6.44 4.73 -14.85
CA GLN A 289 6.76 3.85 -13.73
C GLN A 289 8.06 4.24 -13.00
N LEU A 290 9.02 4.86 -13.69
CA LEU A 290 10.27 5.31 -13.08
C LEU A 290 10.05 6.39 -12.01
N PRO A 291 9.43 7.54 -12.32
CA PRO A 291 9.19 8.55 -11.30
C PRO A 291 8.20 8.09 -10.22
N LEU A 292 7.22 7.24 -10.54
CA LEU A 292 6.31 6.68 -9.53
C LEU A 292 7.07 5.81 -8.53
N ALA A 293 7.91 4.90 -8.99
CA ALA A 293 8.75 4.07 -8.12
C ALA A 293 9.74 4.91 -7.31
N LEU A 294 10.34 5.95 -7.91
CA LEU A 294 11.24 6.87 -7.21
C LEU A 294 10.52 7.64 -6.11
N GLY A 295 9.30 8.12 -6.38
CA GLY A 295 8.47 8.82 -5.40
C GLY A 295 8.17 7.95 -4.19
N GLU A 296 7.81 6.69 -4.41
CA GLU A 296 7.52 5.72 -3.35
C GLU A 296 8.78 5.34 -2.57
N ALA A 297 9.90 5.07 -3.25
CA ALA A 297 11.19 4.76 -2.63
C ALA A 297 11.72 5.91 -1.75
N ALA A 298 11.47 7.15 -2.15
CA ALA A 298 11.88 8.33 -1.39
C ALA A 298 10.94 8.60 -0.20
N PHE A 299 9.64 8.32 -0.34
CA PHE A 299 8.63 8.67 0.66
C PHE A 299 8.74 7.85 1.94
N LEU A 300 8.69 6.52 1.84
CA LEU A 300 8.52 5.63 2.99
C LEU A 300 9.57 5.82 4.11
N PRO A 301 10.89 5.80 3.82
CA PRO A 301 11.90 6.02 4.85
C PRO A 301 11.84 7.43 5.41
N THR A 302 11.64 8.44 4.55
CA THR A 302 11.62 9.85 4.93
C THR A 302 10.40 10.19 5.80
N ALA A 303 9.23 9.59 5.52
CA ALA A 303 8.02 9.84 6.29
C ALA A 303 8.15 9.32 7.73
N THR A 304 8.71 8.15 7.91
CA THR A 304 8.95 7.57 9.23
C THR A 304 9.93 8.41 10.04
N GLU A 305 11.04 8.84 9.42
CA GLU A 305 12.04 9.71 10.05
C GLU A 305 11.45 11.07 10.42
N ALA A 306 10.69 11.70 9.52
CA ALA A 306 10.02 12.98 9.78
C ALA A 306 9.05 12.90 10.97
N VAL A 307 8.29 11.83 11.10
CA VAL A 307 7.39 11.63 12.23
C VAL A 307 8.16 11.49 13.55
N VAL A 308 9.28 10.78 13.55
CA VAL A 308 10.15 10.64 14.73
C VAL A 308 10.75 12.00 15.11
N GLU A 309 11.23 12.80 14.16
CA GLU A 309 11.79 14.13 14.41
C GLU A 309 10.75 15.15 14.92
N LEU A 310 9.49 15.06 14.46
CA LEU A 310 8.42 16.00 14.80
C LEU A 310 7.65 15.62 16.07
N SER A 311 7.90 14.44 16.63
CA SER A 311 7.18 13.97 17.81
C SER A 311 8.08 13.79 19.02
N PRO A 312 7.62 14.13 20.25
CA PRO A 312 8.35 13.85 21.48
C PRO A 312 8.54 12.33 21.66
N ILE A 313 9.63 11.92 22.31
CA ILE A 313 9.97 10.51 22.53
C ILE A 313 8.83 9.74 23.22
N GLU A 314 8.15 10.39 24.17
CA GLU A 314 7.03 9.80 24.93
C GLU A 314 5.78 9.56 24.08
N HIS A 315 5.67 10.23 22.90
CA HIS A 315 4.51 10.18 22.02
C HIS A 315 4.79 9.57 20.65
N GLN A 316 5.98 9.06 20.42
CA GLN A 316 6.35 8.44 19.14
C GLN A 316 5.41 7.30 18.75
N GLY A 317 4.94 6.50 19.72
CA GLY A 317 3.95 5.45 19.47
C GLY A 317 2.63 5.99 18.91
N LEU A 318 2.11 7.07 19.49
CA LEU A 318 0.88 7.74 19.00
C LEU A 318 1.11 8.39 17.64
N ALA A 319 2.25 9.04 17.44
CA ALA A 319 2.59 9.67 16.16
C ALA A 319 2.71 8.64 15.02
N MET A 320 3.32 7.47 15.30
CA MET A 320 3.38 6.35 14.36
C MET A 320 1.99 5.73 14.10
N ALA A 321 1.13 5.67 15.12
CA ALA A 321 -0.25 5.24 14.93
C ALA A 321 -1.02 6.21 14.02
N LEU A 322 -0.85 7.53 14.18
CA LEU A 322 -1.44 8.54 13.29
C LEU A 322 -0.90 8.42 11.86
N LEU A 323 0.41 8.19 11.69
CA LEU A 323 1.00 7.89 10.39
C LEU A 323 0.33 6.67 9.74
N SER A 324 0.13 5.61 10.52
CA SER A 324 -0.56 4.39 10.03
C SER A 324 -2.02 4.66 9.63
N GLN A 325 -2.73 5.57 10.33
CA GLN A 325 -4.10 5.94 9.96
C GLN A 325 -4.16 6.68 8.61
N CYS A 326 -3.11 7.39 8.21
CA CYS A 326 -3.05 8.02 6.90
C CYS A 326 -3.16 6.99 5.76
N PHE A 327 -2.56 5.81 5.91
CA PHE A 327 -2.72 4.72 4.94
C PHE A 327 -4.17 4.22 4.84
N ALA A 328 -4.87 4.17 5.97
CA ALA A 328 -6.29 3.76 5.97
C ALA A 328 -7.17 4.82 5.28
N ILE A 329 -6.91 6.11 5.56
CA ILE A 329 -7.63 7.23 4.91
C ILE A 329 -7.41 7.19 3.40
N SER A 330 -6.17 7.01 2.95
CA SER A 330 -5.82 6.95 1.53
C SER A 330 -6.39 5.68 0.88
N GLY A 331 -6.28 4.53 1.55
CA GLY A 331 -6.78 3.25 1.07
C GLY A 331 -8.31 3.24 0.90
N PHE A 332 -9.02 4.07 1.66
CA PHE A 332 -10.46 4.28 1.49
C PHE A 332 -10.76 5.37 0.45
N GLY A 333 -10.18 6.56 0.62
CA GLY A 333 -10.55 7.75 -0.15
C GLY A 333 -10.07 7.73 -1.60
N ALA A 334 -8.83 7.27 -1.85
CA ALA A 334 -8.26 7.28 -3.19
C ALA A 334 -8.97 6.34 -4.16
N PRO A 335 -9.29 5.07 -3.82
CA PRO A 335 -10.08 4.20 -4.70
C PRO A 335 -11.47 4.74 -4.99
N LEU A 336 -12.18 5.29 -3.99
CA LEU A 336 -13.52 5.87 -4.20
C LEU A 336 -13.48 7.06 -5.16
N LEU A 337 -12.51 7.95 -4.99
CA LEU A 337 -12.31 9.08 -5.90
C LEU A 337 -12.02 8.59 -7.31
N ALA A 338 -11.11 7.61 -7.44
CA ALA A 338 -10.73 7.02 -8.71
C ALA A 338 -11.92 6.39 -9.44
N GLY A 339 -12.71 5.57 -8.74
CA GLY A 339 -13.85 4.91 -9.34
C GLY A 339 -14.91 5.88 -9.86
N ARG A 340 -15.22 6.93 -9.07
CA ARG A 340 -16.17 7.97 -9.51
C ARG A 340 -15.68 8.75 -10.73
N LEU A 341 -14.39 9.08 -10.79
CA LEU A 341 -13.83 9.78 -11.94
C LEU A 341 -13.76 8.89 -13.18
N LEU A 342 -13.37 7.63 -13.02
CA LEU A 342 -13.33 6.66 -14.11
C LEU A 342 -14.72 6.38 -14.67
N ASP A 343 -15.73 6.19 -13.83
CA ASP A 343 -17.11 5.98 -14.28
C ASP A 343 -17.69 7.24 -14.95
N ALA A 344 -17.36 8.44 -14.45
CA ALA A 344 -17.87 9.68 -15.00
C ALA A 344 -17.21 10.10 -16.33
N GLN A 345 -15.91 9.83 -16.49
CA GLN A 345 -15.12 10.28 -17.64
C GLN A 345 -14.84 9.18 -18.66
N GLY A 346 -14.96 7.91 -18.28
CA GLY A 346 -14.59 6.77 -19.12
C GLY A 346 -13.06 6.58 -19.29
N HIS A 347 -12.26 7.42 -18.62
CA HIS A 347 -10.78 7.37 -18.65
C HIS A 347 -10.20 8.01 -17.39
N ALA A 348 -8.93 7.73 -17.07
CA ALA A 348 -8.30 8.18 -15.83
C ALA A 348 -7.55 9.53 -15.94
N VAL A 349 -7.66 10.27 -17.04
CA VAL A 349 -6.89 11.52 -17.27
C VAL A 349 -7.14 12.53 -16.14
N GLY A 350 -8.41 12.78 -15.81
CA GLY A 350 -8.78 13.72 -14.75
C GLY A 350 -8.23 13.33 -13.39
N LEU A 351 -8.21 12.02 -13.08
CA LEU A 351 -7.64 11.49 -11.86
C LEU A 351 -6.13 11.79 -11.78
N TRP A 352 -5.39 11.44 -12.83
CA TRP A 352 -3.93 11.62 -12.83
C TRP A 352 -3.53 13.09 -12.80
N LEU A 353 -4.26 13.98 -13.49
CA LEU A 353 -4.03 15.42 -13.43
C LEU A 353 -4.33 15.97 -12.04
N LEU A 354 -5.44 15.56 -11.42
CA LEU A 354 -5.78 15.96 -10.05
C LEU A 354 -4.69 15.55 -9.06
N MET A 355 -4.18 14.32 -9.17
CA MET A 355 -3.12 13.82 -8.30
C MET A 355 -1.79 14.54 -8.54
N ALA A 356 -1.46 14.87 -9.79
CA ALA A 356 -0.28 15.68 -10.09
C ALA A 356 -0.37 17.07 -9.45
N LEU A 357 -1.51 17.74 -9.58
CA LEU A 357 -1.76 19.05 -8.95
C LEU A 357 -1.73 18.96 -7.43
N ALA A 358 -2.32 17.93 -6.84
CA ALA A 358 -2.29 17.70 -5.40
C ALA A 358 -0.85 17.50 -4.89
N CYS A 359 -0.02 16.73 -5.60
CA CYS A 359 1.40 16.55 -5.26
C CYS A 359 2.19 17.87 -5.35
N LEU A 360 1.95 18.70 -6.38
CA LEU A 360 2.56 20.01 -6.50
C LEU A 360 2.09 20.96 -5.37
N GLY A 361 0.80 20.93 -5.03
CA GLY A 361 0.26 21.67 -3.89
C GLY A 361 0.84 21.21 -2.55
N GLY A 362 1.12 19.90 -2.40
CA GLY A 362 1.78 19.31 -1.24
C GLY A 362 3.18 19.89 -0.99
N LEU A 363 3.87 20.40 -2.02
CA LEU A 363 5.18 21.05 -1.86
C LEU A 363 5.08 22.33 -0.99
N LEU A 364 3.92 22.99 -0.94
CA LEU A 364 3.70 24.12 -0.05
C LEU A 364 3.74 23.68 1.41
N LEU A 365 3.14 22.53 1.73
CA LEU A 365 3.17 21.96 3.08
C LEU A 365 4.59 21.52 3.49
N VAL A 366 5.43 21.08 2.55
CA VAL A 366 6.84 20.74 2.86
C VAL A 366 7.62 21.98 3.31
N ARG A 367 7.32 23.16 2.77
CA ARG A 367 7.96 24.42 3.21
C ARG A 367 7.65 24.74 4.68
N ASP A 368 6.47 24.40 5.15
CA ASP A 368 6.06 24.63 6.55
C ASP A 368 6.74 23.66 7.52
N LEU A 369 7.30 22.54 7.01
CA LEU A 369 8.10 21.57 7.75
C LEU A 369 9.59 21.96 7.84
N ALA A 370 10.04 23.02 7.13
CA ALA A 370 11.41 23.51 7.21
C ALA A 370 11.76 23.89 8.68
N PRO A 371 12.98 23.63 9.15
CA PRO A 371 13.29 23.39 10.54
C PRO A 371 12.87 24.57 11.43
N ARG A 372 11.77 24.41 12.15
CA ARG A 372 11.61 25.09 13.44
C ARG A 372 12.62 24.43 14.36
N ARG A 373 13.78 25.11 14.49
CA ARG A 373 14.91 24.68 15.29
C ARG A 373 14.43 24.12 16.62
N THR A 374 14.77 22.85 16.85
CA THR A 374 15.16 22.21 18.09
C THR A 374 14.48 22.73 19.37
N PHE A 375 13.59 21.93 19.92
CA PHE A 375 13.43 21.87 21.36
C PHE A 375 14.74 21.26 21.93
N GLY A 376 15.62 22.14 22.48
CA GLY A 376 16.81 21.75 23.22
C GLY A 376 16.44 21.26 24.62
#